data_5bfec96cc9a36bf8194fd7cd105a5ff5
#
_entry.id   5bfec96cc9a36bf8194fd7cd105a5ff5
#
_cell.length_a   1.000
_cell.length_b   1.000
_cell.length_c   1.000
_cell.angle_alpha   90.00
_cell.angle_beta   90.00
_cell.angle_gamma   90.00
#
_symmetry.space_group_name_H-M   'P 1'
#
loop_
_entity.id
_entity.type
_entity.pdbx_description
1 polymer ?
#
loop_
_entity_poly.entity_id
_entity_poly.type
_entity_poly.pdbx_seq_one_letter_code
_entity_poly.pdbx_strand_id
1 'polypeptide(L)'
;KGIIGVVIGAIPAVVCAVLLASLIECFLVLPAHLAHSGADRDKGEGWFRRNFDKAFAFIRDRVFGYLVSKSYQFRYATMALALGMLLTAVGMMSSGRVGFVFFSAPEADNVYVNVTMTSGSTTSQTQLMLAELERALNKVESELTNGRNDLISFSYGVMGAHASAGNDGQPTGGASDTRAGLMIELITADQRDIRVNEFIDAMRDEIQPLPGLERLTVRAPEGGPPGRELDIRLLGDDLEQLKAASQEIILIAAAIPGTSDIEDNLDYGAEERIIRVSQKGRSIGX
;
A
#
# COMPACT_ATOMS: atom_id res chain seq x y z
N LYS A 1 13.60 -1.24 14.97
CA LYS A 1 12.86 -1.33 16.23
C LYS A 1 11.45 -0.81 16.00
N GLY A 2 10.49 -1.23 16.80
CA GLY A 2 9.10 -0.86 16.61
C GLY A 2 8.24 -2.07 16.24
N ILE A 3 6.96 -1.84 15.95
CA ILE A 3 5.97 -2.89 15.65
C ILE A 3 6.43 -3.74 14.45
N ILE A 4 6.92 -3.09 13.41
CA ILE A 4 7.41 -3.75 12.19
C ILE A 4 8.56 -4.72 12.53
N GLY A 5 9.51 -4.28 13.36
CA GLY A 5 10.64 -5.13 13.76
C GLY A 5 10.21 -6.37 14.54
N VAL A 6 9.18 -6.24 15.37
CA VAL A 6 8.62 -7.37 16.12
C VAL A 6 7.95 -8.38 15.17
N VAL A 7 7.12 -7.90 14.25
CA VAL A 7 6.41 -8.75 13.29
C VAL A 7 7.40 -9.47 12.37
N ILE A 8 8.34 -8.74 11.77
CA ILE A 8 9.34 -9.31 10.85
C ILE A 8 10.25 -10.29 11.60
N GLY A 9 10.56 -10.03 12.87
CA GLY A 9 11.38 -10.93 13.69
C GLY A 9 10.65 -12.22 14.08
N ALA A 10 9.33 -12.17 14.26
CA ALA A 10 8.54 -13.36 14.64
C ALA A 10 8.44 -14.36 13.48
N ILE A 11 8.38 -13.91 12.24
CA ILE A 11 8.21 -14.79 11.05
C ILE A 11 9.35 -15.82 10.95
N PRO A 12 10.64 -15.43 10.95
CA PRO A 12 11.71 -16.44 10.90
C PRO A 12 11.71 -17.40 12.09
N ALA A 13 11.38 -16.90 13.29
CA ALA A 13 11.33 -17.76 14.48
C ALA A 13 10.27 -18.87 14.34
N VAL A 14 9.06 -18.48 13.87
CA VAL A 14 7.97 -19.43 13.63
C VAL A 14 8.36 -20.43 12.53
N VAL A 15 8.93 -19.95 11.42
CA VAL A 15 9.37 -20.81 10.30
C VAL A 15 10.42 -21.80 10.79
N CYS A 16 11.42 -21.38 11.57
CA CYS A 16 12.44 -22.27 12.11
C CYS A 16 11.83 -23.33 13.04
N ALA A 17 10.89 -22.94 13.90
CA ALA A 17 10.21 -23.87 14.81
C ALA A 17 9.40 -24.92 14.02
N VAL A 18 8.68 -24.49 12.99
CA VAL A 18 7.87 -25.38 12.13
C VAL A 18 8.79 -26.35 11.37
N LEU A 19 9.91 -25.86 10.82
CA LEU A 19 10.87 -26.70 10.11
C LEU A 19 11.50 -27.74 11.03
N LEU A 20 11.86 -27.36 12.26
CA LEU A 20 12.40 -28.30 13.26
C LEU A 20 11.37 -29.36 13.62
N ALA A 21 10.13 -28.97 13.88
CA ALA A 21 9.02 -29.90 14.17
C ALA A 21 8.82 -30.87 12.98
N SER A 22 8.83 -30.35 11.76
CA SER A 22 8.68 -31.14 10.53
C SER A 22 9.82 -32.14 10.37
N LEU A 23 11.06 -31.75 10.67
CA LEU A 23 12.20 -32.68 10.63
C LEU A 23 12.04 -33.82 11.66
N ILE A 24 11.62 -33.49 12.88
CA ILE A 24 11.34 -34.46 13.93
C ILE A 24 10.27 -35.45 13.44
N GLU A 25 9.19 -34.95 12.89
CA GLU A 25 8.10 -35.75 12.34
C GLU A 25 8.60 -36.67 11.22
N CYS A 26 9.35 -36.14 10.25
CA CYS A 26 9.83 -36.90 9.09
C CYS A 26 10.84 -37.98 9.48
N PHE A 27 11.73 -37.74 10.45
CA PHE A 27 12.81 -38.67 10.78
C PHE A 27 12.46 -39.61 11.92
N LEU A 28 11.53 -39.24 12.82
CA LEU A 28 11.20 -40.07 13.99
C LEU A 28 9.79 -40.66 13.93
N VAL A 29 8.79 -39.79 13.65
CA VAL A 29 7.38 -40.21 13.71
C VAL A 29 6.97 -41.01 12.47
N LEU A 30 7.31 -40.49 11.28
CA LEU A 30 6.90 -41.11 10.02
C LEU A 30 7.45 -42.53 9.84
N PRO A 31 8.75 -42.81 10.10
CA PRO A 31 9.24 -44.19 10.00
C PRO A 31 8.54 -45.15 10.97
N ALA A 32 8.23 -44.68 12.19
CA ALA A 32 7.51 -45.50 13.18
C ALA A 32 6.10 -45.87 12.69
N HIS A 33 5.38 -44.87 12.13
CA HIS A 33 4.04 -45.09 11.56
C HIS A 33 4.10 -46.07 10.37
N LEU A 34 5.07 -45.89 9.48
CA LEU A 34 5.23 -46.76 8.30
C LEU A 34 5.57 -48.17 8.68
N ALA A 35 6.39 -48.36 9.72
CA ALA A 35 6.74 -49.68 10.21
C ALA A 35 5.50 -50.45 10.72
N HIS A 36 4.59 -49.76 11.40
CA HIS A 36 3.35 -50.36 11.88
C HIS A 36 2.31 -50.59 10.78
N SER A 37 2.29 -49.70 9.78
CA SER A 37 1.34 -49.79 8.65
C SER A 37 1.73 -50.83 7.60
N GLY A 38 2.98 -51.31 7.62
CA GLY A 38 3.48 -52.24 6.63
C GLY A 38 2.94 -53.68 6.78
N ALA A 39 2.26 -53.99 7.88
CA ALA A 39 1.77 -55.35 8.15
C ALA A 39 0.53 -55.76 7.34
N ASP A 40 -0.14 -54.80 6.64
CA ASP A 40 -1.41 -55.06 5.94
C ASP A 40 -1.23 -55.08 4.40
N ARG A 41 -0.02 -55.36 3.90
CA ARG A 41 0.29 -55.34 2.47
C ARG A 41 -0.30 -56.49 1.65
N ASP A 42 -0.88 -57.48 2.30
CA ASP A 42 -1.40 -58.69 1.62
C ASP A 42 -2.84 -58.52 1.09
N LYS A 43 -3.46 -57.36 1.30
CA LYS A 43 -4.77 -57.07 0.67
C LYS A 43 -4.53 -56.60 -0.76
N GLY A 44 -5.04 -57.36 -1.74
CA GLY A 44 -4.81 -57.14 -3.15
C GLY A 44 -5.01 -55.65 -3.57
N GLU A 45 -4.09 -55.17 -4.40
CA GLU A 45 -4.12 -53.78 -4.89
C GLU A 45 -5.41 -53.49 -5.65
N GLY A 46 -6.16 -52.51 -5.19
CA GLY A 46 -7.35 -52.06 -5.87
C GLY A 46 -7.03 -51.58 -7.30
N TRP A 47 -8.01 -51.63 -8.20
CA TRP A 47 -7.87 -51.21 -9.60
C TRP A 47 -7.34 -49.77 -9.72
N PHE A 48 -7.80 -48.86 -8.86
CA PHE A 48 -7.36 -47.49 -8.86
C PHE A 48 -5.86 -47.35 -8.56
N ARG A 49 -5.40 -48.03 -7.50
CA ARG A 49 -3.99 -47.99 -7.09
C ARG A 49 -3.09 -48.52 -8.19
N ARG A 50 -3.47 -49.62 -8.80
CA ARG A 50 -2.71 -50.25 -9.88
C ARG A 50 -2.56 -49.32 -11.09
N ASN A 51 -3.62 -48.61 -11.47
CA ASN A 51 -3.56 -47.68 -12.60
C ASN A 51 -2.76 -46.41 -12.25
N PHE A 52 -2.89 -45.92 -11.02
CA PHE A 52 -2.09 -44.81 -10.52
C PHE A 52 -0.60 -45.15 -10.52
N ASP A 53 -0.24 -46.33 -9.99
CA ASP A 53 1.16 -46.79 -9.95
C ASP A 53 1.74 -46.94 -11.35
N LYS A 54 0.96 -47.42 -12.32
CA LYS A 54 1.40 -47.49 -13.73
C LYS A 54 1.64 -46.08 -14.33
N ALA A 55 0.73 -45.17 -14.09
CA ALA A 55 0.87 -43.79 -14.58
C ALA A 55 2.09 -43.13 -13.92
N PHE A 56 2.25 -43.30 -12.62
CA PHE A 56 3.38 -42.77 -11.87
C PHE A 56 4.71 -43.38 -12.35
N ALA A 57 4.75 -44.69 -12.56
CA ALA A 57 5.94 -45.38 -13.06
C ALA A 57 6.31 -44.87 -14.47
N PHE A 58 5.31 -44.65 -15.33
CA PHE A 58 5.54 -44.09 -16.66
C PHE A 58 6.19 -42.70 -16.58
N ILE A 59 5.61 -41.80 -15.75
CA ILE A 59 6.16 -40.45 -15.57
C ILE A 59 7.57 -40.54 -14.99
N ARG A 60 7.75 -41.34 -13.93
CA ARG A 60 9.06 -41.47 -13.26
C ARG A 60 10.14 -42.01 -14.21
N ASP A 61 9.84 -43.10 -14.89
CA ASP A 61 10.85 -43.87 -15.63
C ASP A 61 11.02 -43.33 -17.06
N ARG A 62 9.92 -43.03 -17.74
CA ARG A 62 9.99 -42.54 -19.14
C ARG A 62 10.27 -41.04 -19.25
N VAL A 63 9.57 -40.22 -18.50
CA VAL A 63 9.71 -38.77 -18.63
C VAL A 63 10.89 -38.27 -17.79
N PHE A 64 10.79 -38.45 -16.47
CA PHE A 64 11.79 -37.95 -15.54
C PHE A 64 13.14 -38.65 -15.72
N GLY A 65 13.13 -39.99 -15.82
CA GLY A 65 14.35 -40.77 -16.03
C GLY A 65 15.08 -40.37 -17.31
N TYR A 66 14.33 -40.14 -18.39
CA TYR A 66 14.93 -39.66 -19.65
C TYR A 66 15.54 -38.24 -19.48
N LEU A 67 14.82 -37.35 -18.84
CA LEU A 67 15.31 -35.98 -18.60
C LEU A 67 16.59 -36.00 -17.75
N VAL A 68 16.58 -36.73 -16.66
CA VAL A 68 17.76 -36.86 -15.77
C VAL A 68 18.95 -37.45 -16.53
N SER A 69 18.72 -38.51 -17.29
CA SER A 69 19.78 -39.18 -18.07
C SER A 69 20.38 -38.19 -19.08
N LYS A 70 19.52 -37.42 -19.79
CA LYS A 70 19.98 -36.43 -20.75
C LYS A 70 20.72 -35.27 -20.07
N SER A 71 20.21 -34.81 -18.92
CA SER A 71 20.87 -33.73 -18.15
C SER A 71 22.26 -34.18 -17.69
N TYR A 72 22.40 -35.45 -17.28
CA TYR A 72 23.69 -35.99 -16.88
C TYR A 72 24.63 -36.16 -18.08
N GLN A 73 24.11 -36.70 -19.19
CA GLN A 73 24.88 -36.86 -20.44
C GLN A 73 25.44 -35.52 -20.93
N PHE A 74 24.60 -34.46 -20.87
CA PHE A 74 24.97 -33.11 -21.30
C PHE A 74 25.17 -32.18 -20.09
N ARG A 75 25.85 -32.67 -19.04
CA ARG A 75 25.98 -31.97 -17.76
C ARG A 75 26.51 -30.52 -17.89
N TYR A 76 27.49 -30.31 -18.79
CA TYR A 76 28.05 -28.95 -18.98
C TYR A 76 27.04 -28.02 -19.65
N ALA A 77 26.28 -28.52 -20.60
CA ALA A 77 25.22 -27.73 -21.26
C ALA A 77 24.09 -27.42 -20.27
N THR A 78 23.72 -28.37 -19.43
CA THR A 78 22.71 -28.20 -18.38
C THR A 78 23.17 -27.13 -17.37
N MET A 79 24.44 -27.18 -16.94
CA MET A 79 25.00 -26.17 -16.04
C MET A 79 25.04 -24.78 -16.71
N ALA A 80 25.46 -24.74 -17.99
CA ALA A 80 25.50 -23.47 -18.73
C ALA A 80 24.08 -22.88 -18.89
N LEU A 81 23.09 -23.73 -19.15
CA LEU A 81 21.69 -23.29 -19.25
C LEU A 81 21.20 -22.74 -17.90
N ALA A 82 21.46 -23.45 -16.80
CA ALA A 82 21.07 -23.02 -15.47
C ALA A 82 21.73 -21.66 -15.10
N LEU A 83 23.02 -21.53 -15.38
CA LEU A 83 23.75 -20.29 -15.15
C LEU A 83 23.21 -19.17 -16.03
N GLY A 84 22.92 -19.46 -17.29
CA GLY A 84 22.31 -18.47 -18.22
C GLY A 84 20.96 -17.99 -17.73
N MET A 85 20.10 -18.89 -17.23
CA MET A 85 18.82 -18.51 -16.64
C MET A 85 19.01 -17.64 -15.39
N LEU A 86 19.96 -18.00 -14.53
CA LEU A 86 20.27 -17.21 -13.35
C LEU A 86 20.75 -15.79 -13.71
N LEU A 87 21.68 -15.70 -14.65
CA LEU A 87 22.22 -14.41 -15.12
C LEU A 87 21.11 -13.57 -15.78
N THR A 88 20.21 -14.20 -16.54
CA THR A 88 19.07 -13.51 -17.12
C THR A 88 18.13 -12.97 -16.04
N ALA A 89 17.83 -13.76 -15.02
CA ALA A 89 16.96 -13.34 -13.91
C ALA A 89 17.58 -12.15 -13.15
N VAL A 90 18.87 -12.24 -12.83
CA VAL A 90 19.60 -11.15 -12.16
C VAL A 90 19.62 -9.90 -13.06
N GLY A 91 19.88 -10.09 -14.36
CA GLY A 91 19.89 -8.99 -15.33
C GLY A 91 18.53 -8.29 -15.45
N MET A 92 17.45 -9.06 -15.43
CA MET A 92 16.09 -8.49 -15.47
C MET A 92 15.79 -7.67 -14.20
N MET A 93 16.20 -8.16 -13.05
CA MET A 93 16.04 -7.42 -11.79
C MET A 93 16.88 -6.14 -11.79
N SER A 94 18.15 -6.24 -12.18
CA SER A 94 19.06 -5.09 -12.15
C SER A 94 18.75 -4.03 -13.21
N SER A 95 18.09 -4.42 -14.30
CA SER A 95 17.69 -3.48 -15.36
C SER A 95 16.43 -2.68 -15.02
N GLY A 96 15.80 -2.96 -13.88
CA GLY A 96 14.55 -2.30 -13.46
C GLY A 96 13.32 -2.75 -14.24
N ARG A 97 13.45 -3.71 -15.16
CA ARG A 97 12.30 -4.24 -15.91
C ARG A 97 11.34 -5.05 -15.05
N VAL A 98 11.87 -5.62 -13.97
CA VAL A 98 11.06 -6.31 -12.97
C VAL A 98 11.13 -5.47 -11.70
N GLY A 99 10.05 -4.75 -11.40
CA GLY A 99 9.96 -3.96 -10.19
C GLY A 99 9.93 -4.85 -8.96
N PHE A 100 10.65 -4.47 -7.94
CA PHE A 100 10.60 -5.17 -6.66
C PHE A 100 9.54 -4.53 -5.78
N VAL A 101 8.48 -5.27 -5.48
CA VAL A 101 7.42 -4.83 -4.56
C VAL A 101 7.50 -5.73 -3.33
N PHE A 102 7.89 -5.15 -2.21
CA PHE A 102 8.09 -5.91 -0.97
C PHE A 102 6.77 -6.45 -0.42
N PHE A 103 5.73 -5.63 -0.42
CA PHE A 103 4.38 -6.05 -0.07
C PHE A 103 3.45 -5.71 -1.23
N SER A 104 2.85 -6.74 -1.82
CA SER A 104 1.81 -6.56 -2.83
C SER A 104 0.47 -6.50 -2.09
N ALA A 105 -0.05 -5.29 -1.93
CA ALA A 105 -1.38 -5.11 -1.36
C ALA A 105 -2.44 -5.52 -2.38
N PRO A 106 -3.53 -6.15 -1.93
CA PRO A 106 -4.71 -6.23 -2.78
C PRO A 106 -5.15 -4.82 -3.18
N GLU A 107 -5.71 -4.69 -4.36
CA GLU A 107 -6.20 -3.40 -4.81
C GLU A 107 -7.27 -2.89 -3.85
N ALA A 108 -7.11 -1.67 -3.38
CA ALA A 108 -8.02 -1.08 -2.40
C ALA A 108 -9.35 -0.70 -3.05
N ASP A 109 -10.43 -0.90 -2.31
CA ASP A 109 -11.76 -0.46 -2.73
C ASP A 109 -12.12 0.90 -2.11
N ASN A 110 -11.37 1.34 -1.10
CA ASN A 110 -11.60 2.62 -0.42
C ASN A 110 -10.61 3.67 -0.89
N VAL A 111 -11.11 4.90 -1.10
CA VAL A 111 -10.29 6.08 -1.41
C VAL A 111 -10.66 7.18 -0.41
N TYR A 112 -9.67 7.88 0.09
CA TYR A 112 -9.82 8.97 1.05
C TYR A 112 -9.30 10.26 0.43
N VAL A 113 -10.18 11.25 0.39
CA VAL A 113 -9.82 12.61 -0.05
C VAL A 113 -9.87 13.50 1.20
N ASN A 114 -8.76 14.08 1.59
CA ASN A 114 -8.69 14.92 2.78
C ASN A 114 -8.24 16.33 2.40
N VAL A 115 -8.88 17.32 3.00
CA VAL A 115 -8.54 18.71 2.80
C VAL A 115 -8.28 19.41 4.14
N THR A 116 -7.29 20.28 4.13
CA THR A 116 -7.00 21.21 5.22
C THR A 116 -7.01 22.62 4.62
N MET A 117 -7.83 23.48 5.21
CA MET A 117 -7.88 24.91 4.85
C MET A 117 -6.92 25.69 5.73
N THR A 118 -6.45 26.82 5.24
CA THR A 118 -5.54 27.70 5.99
C THR A 118 -6.17 28.15 7.31
N SER A 119 -5.32 28.36 8.30
CA SER A 119 -5.74 28.87 9.61
C SER A 119 -6.53 30.20 9.45
N GLY A 120 -7.70 30.25 10.06
CA GLY A 120 -8.61 31.39 9.93
C GLY A 120 -9.70 31.23 8.88
N SER A 121 -9.68 30.14 8.11
CA SER A 121 -10.79 29.83 7.21
C SER A 121 -12.05 29.53 8.01
N THR A 122 -13.18 29.94 7.45
CA THR A 122 -14.49 29.72 8.08
C THR A 122 -15.01 28.30 7.79
N THR A 123 -15.87 27.79 8.65
CA THR A 123 -16.57 26.51 8.42
C THR A 123 -17.29 26.52 7.06
N SER A 124 -17.83 27.67 6.62
CA SER A 124 -18.50 27.77 5.32
C SER A 124 -17.54 27.56 4.15
N GLN A 125 -16.30 28.05 4.27
CA GLN A 125 -15.29 27.84 3.22
C GLN A 125 -14.89 26.35 3.14
N THR A 126 -14.72 25.70 4.30
CA THR A 126 -14.44 24.27 4.36
C THR A 126 -15.61 23.46 3.77
N GLN A 127 -16.84 23.87 4.04
CA GLN A 127 -18.04 23.24 3.49
C GLN A 127 -18.11 23.39 1.96
N LEU A 128 -17.74 24.56 1.42
CA LEU A 128 -17.67 24.77 -0.03
C LEU A 128 -16.61 23.87 -0.66
N MET A 129 -15.46 23.67 0.01
CA MET A 129 -14.43 22.77 -0.49
C MET A 129 -14.93 21.31 -0.48
N LEU A 130 -15.67 20.90 0.56
CA LEU A 130 -16.27 19.56 0.59
C LEU A 130 -17.28 19.38 -0.54
N ALA A 131 -18.12 20.39 -0.82
CA ALA A 131 -19.05 20.36 -1.94
C ALA A 131 -18.31 20.26 -3.28
N GLU A 132 -17.13 20.88 -3.41
CA GLU A 132 -16.27 20.74 -4.59
C GLU A 132 -15.77 19.30 -4.75
N LEU A 133 -15.37 18.65 -3.64
CA LEU A 133 -14.97 17.24 -3.68
C LEU A 133 -16.13 16.35 -4.18
N GLU A 134 -17.34 16.61 -3.70
CA GLU A 134 -18.54 15.85 -4.14
C GLU A 134 -18.85 16.11 -5.62
N ARG A 135 -18.68 17.36 -6.09
CA ARG A 135 -18.84 17.70 -7.51
C ARG A 135 -17.82 16.93 -8.36
N ALA A 136 -16.55 16.97 -7.95
CA ALA A 136 -15.47 16.28 -8.66
C ALA A 136 -15.74 14.78 -8.70
N LEU A 137 -16.16 14.20 -7.57
CA LEU A 137 -16.50 12.77 -7.48
C LEU A 137 -17.55 12.37 -8.51
N ASN A 138 -18.66 13.09 -8.55
CA ASN A 138 -19.77 12.79 -9.49
C ASN A 138 -19.32 12.91 -10.95
N LYS A 139 -18.47 13.91 -11.23
CA LYS A 139 -17.96 14.10 -12.59
C LYS A 139 -16.98 12.97 -12.99
N VAL A 140 -16.04 12.63 -12.13
CA VAL A 140 -15.07 11.56 -12.37
C VAL A 140 -15.79 10.21 -12.58
N GLU A 141 -16.76 9.88 -11.73
CA GLU A 141 -17.55 8.67 -11.90
C GLU A 141 -18.22 8.63 -13.27
N SER A 142 -18.89 9.73 -13.65
CA SER A 142 -19.58 9.81 -14.93
C SER A 142 -18.63 9.66 -16.11
N GLU A 143 -17.44 10.27 -16.04
CA GLU A 143 -16.45 10.19 -17.12
C GLU A 143 -15.84 8.79 -17.23
N LEU A 144 -15.41 8.22 -16.13
CA LEU A 144 -14.77 6.90 -16.13
C LEU A 144 -15.73 5.77 -16.49
N THR A 145 -17.03 5.91 -16.16
CA THR A 145 -18.03 4.88 -16.46
C THR A 145 -18.80 5.16 -17.74
N ASN A 146 -18.45 6.23 -18.46
CA ASN A 146 -19.21 6.69 -19.66
C ASN A 146 -20.70 6.92 -19.34
N GLY A 147 -20.97 7.48 -18.16
CA GLY A 147 -22.31 7.86 -17.72
C GLY A 147 -23.13 6.75 -17.07
N ARG A 148 -22.55 5.55 -16.86
CA ARG A 148 -23.27 4.46 -16.16
C ARG A 148 -23.41 4.71 -14.67
N ASN A 149 -22.44 5.40 -14.07
CA ASN A 149 -22.42 5.75 -12.64
C ASN A 149 -22.61 4.49 -11.76
N ASP A 150 -21.82 3.47 -12.06
CA ASP A 150 -21.86 2.17 -11.38
C ASP A 150 -20.53 1.81 -10.73
N LEU A 151 -19.68 2.78 -10.50
CA LEU A 151 -18.33 2.59 -9.94
C LEU A 151 -18.32 2.75 -8.41
N ILE A 152 -19.14 3.70 -7.90
CA ILE A 152 -19.14 4.04 -6.48
C ILE A 152 -20.23 3.26 -5.75
N SER A 153 -19.83 2.48 -4.76
CA SER A 153 -20.74 1.75 -3.88
C SER A 153 -21.32 2.67 -2.80
N PHE A 154 -20.47 3.53 -2.24
CA PHE A 154 -20.86 4.38 -1.12
C PHE A 154 -19.86 5.53 -0.97
N SER A 155 -20.36 6.70 -0.54
CA SER A 155 -19.48 7.81 -0.17
C SER A 155 -20.08 8.62 0.96
N TYR A 156 -19.22 9.22 1.78
CA TYR A 156 -19.68 10.15 2.81
C TYR A 156 -18.64 11.23 3.06
N GLY A 157 -19.13 12.44 3.32
CA GLY A 157 -18.30 13.58 3.71
C GLY A 157 -18.23 13.73 5.23
N VAL A 158 -17.06 14.12 5.72
CA VAL A 158 -16.81 14.41 7.14
C VAL A 158 -16.39 15.88 7.24
N MET A 159 -17.02 16.60 8.15
CA MET A 159 -16.62 17.98 8.52
C MET A 159 -15.95 17.96 9.87
N GLY A 160 -14.92 18.77 10.02
CA GLY A 160 -14.20 18.89 11.30
C GLY A 160 -13.04 17.92 11.48
N ALA A 161 -12.88 16.95 10.58
CA ALA A 161 -11.83 15.94 10.66
C ALA A 161 -11.49 15.42 9.26
N HIS A 162 -10.39 14.74 9.12
CA HIS A 162 -10.05 13.99 7.90
C HIS A 162 -10.80 12.66 7.86
N ALA A 163 -11.24 12.24 6.70
CA ALA A 163 -11.87 10.92 6.49
C ALA A 163 -10.88 9.78 6.70
N SER A 164 -9.62 10.02 6.46
CA SER A 164 -8.43 9.24 6.85
C SER A 164 -8.24 7.89 6.16
N ALA A 165 -7.04 7.64 5.70
CA ALA A 165 -6.48 6.31 5.47
C ALA A 165 -5.49 5.97 6.60
N GLY A 166 -5.81 6.36 7.83
CA GLY A 166 -5.02 5.96 9.00
C GLY A 166 -5.12 4.45 9.24
N ASN A 167 -4.20 3.91 9.99
CA ASN A 167 -4.10 2.46 10.24
C ASN A 167 -5.36 1.83 10.85
N ASP A 168 -6.17 2.63 11.49
CA ASP A 168 -7.37 2.18 12.20
C ASP A 168 -8.67 2.58 11.49
N GLY A 169 -8.57 3.25 10.34
CA GLY A 169 -9.73 3.67 9.55
C GLY A 169 -10.60 4.74 10.20
N GLN A 170 -10.14 5.31 11.30
CA GLN A 170 -10.91 6.33 12.02
C GLN A 170 -10.52 7.73 11.56
N PRO A 171 -11.46 8.69 11.60
CA PRO A 171 -11.12 10.08 11.28
C PRO A 171 -9.98 10.57 12.16
N THR A 172 -8.93 11.12 11.58
CA THR A 172 -7.74 11.55 12.29
C THR A 172 -7.71 13.07 12.47
N GLY A 173 -7.10 13.47 13.57
CA GLY A 173 -6.98 14.87 13.95
C GLY A 173 -8.09 15.30 14.91
N GLY A 174 -7.79 16.30 15.73
CA GLY A 174 -8.80 16.92 16.58
C GLY A 174 -9.83 17.68 15.72
N ALA A 175 -11.01 17.86 16.28
CA ALA A 175 -12.06 18.63 15.61
C ALA A 175 -11.56 20.04 15.25
N SER A 176 -11.72 20.43 14.00
CA SER A 176 -11.23 21.71 13.49
C SER A 176 -12.11 22.18 12.34
N ASP A 177 -12.54 23.41 12.41
CA ASP A 177 -13.37 24.03 11.36
C ASP A 177 -12.66 24.10 10.00
N THR A 178 -11.34 23.90 9.99
CA THR A 178 -10.53 23.98 8.77
C THR A 178 -10.29 22.61 8.10
N ARG A 179 -10.87 21.52 8.64
CA ARG A 179 -10.66 20.17 8.09
C ARG A 179 -11.95 19.58 7.56
N ALA A 180 -11.82 18.88 6.45
CA ALA A 180 -12.89 18.05 5.91
C ALA A 180 -12.27 16.85 5.17
N GLY A 181 -13.08 15.85 4.95
CA GLY A 181 -12.66 14.69 4.18
C GLY A 181 -13.84 14.02 3.50
N LEU A 182 -13.55 13.31 2.42
CA LEU A 182 -14.52 12.51 1.68
C LEU A 182 -14.00 11.08 1.62
N MET A 183 -14.78 10.15 2.13
CA MET A 183 -14.51 8.72 2.01
C MET A 183 -15.33 8.19 0.86
N ILE A 184 -14.70 7.43 -0.02
CA ILE A 184 -15.30 6.87 -1.22
C ILE A 184 -15.04 5.37 -1.21
N GLU A 185 -16.09 4.57 -1.33
CA GLU A 185 -15.98 3.12 -1.49
C GLU A 185 -16.39 2.77 -2.92
N LEU A 186 -15.44 2.24 -3.67
CA LEU A 186 -15.66 1.73 -5.02
C LEU A 186 -16.23 0.31 -4.95
N ILE A 187 -16.89 -0.14 -6.01
CA ILE A 187 -17.24 -1.56 -6.13
C ILE A 187 -15.95 -2.39 -6.10
N THR A 188 -16.05 -3.64 -5.67
CA THR A 188 -14.87 -4.49 -5.45
C THR A 188 -14.02 -4.64 -6.72
N ALA A 189 -12.71 -4.78 -6.52
CA ALA A 189 -11.73 -4.79 -7.61
C ALA A 189 -11.98 -5.88 -8.67
N ASP A 190 -12.66 -6.96 -8.30
CA ASP A 190 -13.01 -8.04 -9.24
C ASP A 190 -14.25 -7.72 -10.10
N GLN A 191 -15.00 -6.67 -9.76
CA GLN A 191 -16.20 -6.25 -10.46
C GLN A 191 -16.00 -4.99 -11.32
N ARG A 192 -14.80 -4.42 -11.33
CA ARG A 192 -14.52 -3.19 -12.08
C ARG A 192 -13.28 -3.35 -12.97
N ASP A 193 -13.31 -2.70 -14.11
CA ASP A 193 -12.17 -2.62 -15.03
C ASP A 193 -11.24 -1.44 -14.67
N ILE A 194 -11.79 -0.43 -13.99
CA ILE A 194 -11.09 0.80 -13.61
C ILE A 194 -10.24 0.54 -12.37
N ARG A 195 -8.96 0.84 -12.47
CA ARG A 195 -8.02 0.65 -11.36
C ARG A 195 -8.11 1.81 -10.36
N VAL A 196 -7.84 1.50 -9.08
CA VAL A 196 -7.94 2.52 -8.02
C VAL A 196 -7.00 3.70 -8.28
N ASN A 197 -5.80 3.44 -8.82
CA ASN A 197 -4.86 4.53 -9.13
C ASN A 197 -5.38 5.42 -10.25
N GLU A 198 -6.01 4.85 -11.28
CA GLU A 198 -6.65 5.60 -12.37
C GLU A 198 -7.75 6.52 -11.82
N PHE A 199 -8.55 6.02 -10.89
CA PHE A 199 -9.58 6.80 -10.21
C PHE A 199 -8.95 7.94 -9.37
N ILE A 200 -7.89 7.64 -8.61
CA ILE A 200 -7.18 8.63 -7.78
C ILE A 200 -6.61 9.76 -8.65
N ASP A 201 -5.97 9.41 -9.76
CA ASP A 201 -5.39 10.40 -10.67
C ASP A 201 -6.48 11.26 -11.30
N ALA A 202 -7.59 10.65 -11.74
CA ALA A 202 -8.73 11.40 -12.28
C ALA A 202 -9.32 12.35 -11.22
N MET A 203 -9.43 11.90 -9.96
CA MET A 203 -9.89 12.76 -8.86
C MET A 203 -8.96 13.94 -8.63
N ARG A 204 -7.64 13.72 -8.62
CA ARG A 204 -6.65 14.79 -8.43
C ARG A 204 -6.76 15.86 -9.54
N ASP A 205 -6.91 15.37 -10.78
CA ASP A 205 -6.97 16.26 -11.95
C ASP A 205 -8.27 17.08 -11.98
N GLU A 206 -9.39 16.51 -11.49
CA GLU A 206 -10.70 17.16 -11.57
C GLU A 206 -10.96 18.13 -10.42
N ILE A 207 -10.39 17.92 -9.23
CA ILE A 207 -10.64 18.78 -8.07
C ILE A 207 -10.07 20.18 -8.33
N GLN A 208 -10.93 21.19 -8.21
CA GLN A 208 -10.55 22.60 -8.37
C GLN A 208 -10.21 23.20 -7.01
N PRO A 209 -8.95 23.55 -6.76
CA PRO A 209 -8.57 24.11 -5.46
C PRO A 209 -9.24 25.48 -5.24
N LEU A 210 -10.01 25.59 -4.16
CA LEU A 210 -10.68 26.82 -3.78
C LEU A 210 -9.74 27.72 -2.95
N PRO A 211 -9.98 29.05 -2.95
CA PRO A 211 -9.16 29.95 -2.14
C PRO A 211 -9.18 29.56 -0.66
N GLY A 212 -7.99 29.50 -0.07
CA GLY A 212 -7.80 29.06 1.31
C GLY A 212 -7.47 27.58 1.46
N LEU A 213 -7.40 26.81 0.38
CA LEU A 213 -6.94 25.42 0.44
C LEU A 213 -5.44 25.41 0.74
N GLU A 214 -5.05 24.79 1.85
CA GLU A 214 -3.65 24.62 2.24
C GLU A 214 -3.11 23.26 1.83
N ARG A 215 -3.94 22.22 2.00
CA ARG A 215 -3.51 20.84 1.71
C ARG A 215 -4.66 20.01 1.16
N LEU A 216 -4.35 19.24 0.13
CA LEU A 216 -5.26 18.26 -0.47
C LEU A 216 -4.49 16.93 -0.61
N THR A 217 -5.07 15.85 -0.13
CA THR A 217 -4.52 14.50 -0.36
C THR A 217 -5.62 13.59 -0.90
N VAL A 218 -5.29 12.78 -1.91
CA VAL A 218 -6.19 11.76 -2.48
C VAL A 218 -5.42 10.45 -2.49
N ARG A 219 -5.83 9.51 -1.65
CA ARG A 219 -5.09 8.26 -1.51
C ARG A 219 -5.97 7.08 -1.11
N ALA A 220 -5.54 5.89 -1.48
CA ALA A 220 -6.11 4.63 -1.02
C ALA A 220 -5.28 4.07 0.14
N PRO A 221 -5.84 3.18 0.96
CA PRO A 221 -5.04 2.46 1.95
C PRO A 221 -3.98 1.60 1.25
N GLU A 222 -2.77 1.70 1.70
CA GLU A 222 -1.66 0.89 1.19
C GLU A 222 -1.50 -0.37 2.02
N GLY A 223 -1.17 -1.47 1.36
CA GLY A 223 -0.81 -2.70 2.05
C GLY A 223 0.61 -2.63 2.58
N GLY A 224 0.82 -3.22 3.73
CA GLY A 224 2.15 -3.27 4.32
C GLY A 224 2.21 -2.57 5.66
N PRO A 225 3.42 -2.42 6.20
CA PRO A 225 3.59 -1.75 7.48
C PRO A 225 3.14 -0.29 7.40
N PRO A 226 2.50 0.23 8.44
CA PRO A 226 2.05 1.62 8.44
C PRO A 226 3.21 2.58 8.39
N GLY A 227 3.05 3.66 7.64
CA GLY A 227 4.07 4.69 7.50
C GLY A 227 4.05 5.29 6.11
N ARG A 228 4.86 6.30 5.93
CA ARG A 228 5.08 6.92 4.63
C ARG A 228 6.24 6.22 3.93
N GLU A 229 6.19 6.13 2.63
CA GLU A 229 7.26 5.52 1.85
C GLU A 229 8.57 6.29 1.99
N LEU A 230 8.46 7.62 2.11
CA LEU A 230 9.61 8.49 2.32
C LEU A 230 9.31 9.43 3.49
N ASP A 231 10.11 9.35 4.54
CA ASP A 231 10.01 10.22 5.72
C ASP A 231 11.38 10.87 5.92
N ILE A 232 11.45 12.15 5.63
CA ILE A 232 12.70 12.92 5.76
C ILE A 232 12.56 13.82 6.99
N ARG A 233 13.44 13.64 7.95
CA ARG A 233 13.42 14.41 9.18
C ARG A 233 14.50 15.50 9.14
N LEU A 234 14.05 16.75 9.21
CA LEU A 234 14.92 17.92 9.35
C LEU A 234 15.07 18.26 10.83
N LEU A 235 16.28 18.60 11.23
CA LEU A 235 16.60 18.98 12.60
C LEU A 235 17.32 20.32 12.61
N GLY A 236 16.88 21.21 13.48
CA GLY A 236 17.48 22.56 13.62
C GLY A 236 16.75 23.34 14.68
N ASP A 237 17.35 24.48 15.07
CA ASP A 237 16.80 25.34 16.11
C ASP A 237 16.02 26.53 15.55
N ASP A 238 16.09 26.76 14.24
CA ASP A 238 15.46 27.90 13.57
C ASP A 238 14.30 27.41 12.70
N LEU A 239 13.08 27.75 13.08
CA LEU A 239 11.87 27.31 12.39
C LEU A 239 11.77 27.88 10.96
N GLU A 240 12.24 29.11 10.74
CA GLU A 240 12.18 29.72 9.39
C GLU A 240 13.13 28.98 8.43
N GLN A 241 14.32 28.65 8.91
CA GLN A 241 15.27 27.86 8.12
C GLN A 241 14.75 26.45 7.86
N LEU A 242 14.14 25.81 8.86
CA LEU A 242 13.54 24.49 8.69
C LEU A 242 12.43 24.52 7.66
N LYS A 243 11.57 25.53 7.68
CA LYS A 243 10.48 25.67 6.72
C LYS A 243 11.01 25.92 5.31
N ALA A 244 12.01 26.77 5.17
CA ALA A 244 12.65 27.04 3.87
C ALA A 244 13.27 25.74 3.29
N ALA A 245 13.99 25.01 4.12
CA ALA A 245 14.61 23.73 3.73
C ALA A 245 13.54 22.68 3.36
N SER A 246 12.44 22.61 4.12
CA SER A 246 11.32 21.74 3.83
C SER A 246 10.73 22.04 2.45
N GLN A 247 10.48 23.32 2.16
CA GLN A 247 9.93 23.74 0.87
C GLN A 247 10.86 23.38 -0.30
N GLU A 248 12.16 23.51 -0.12
CA GLU A 248 13.14 23.12 -1.13
C GLU A 248 13.08 21.61 -1.39
N ILE A 249 12.99 20.81 -0.34
CA ILE A 249 12.87 19.36 -0.44
C ILE A 249 11.55 18.98 -1.14
N ILE A 250 10.44 19.64 -0.81
CA ILE A 250 9.14 19.41 -1.46
C ILE A 250 9.25 19.65 -2.97
N LEU A 251 9.91 20.76 -3.38
CA LEU A 251 10.09 21.07 -4.80
C LEU A 251 10.95 20.00 -5.51
N ILE A 252 12.01 19.54 -4.86
CA ILE A 252 12.87 18.49 -5.42
C ILE A 252 12.08 17.18 -5.55
N ALA A 253 11.35 16.80 -4.51
CA ALA A 253 10.56 15.57 -4.51
C ALA A 253 9.45 15.62 -5.55
N ALA A 254 8.78 16.75 -5.69
CA ALA A 254 7.70 16.92 -6.69
C ALA A 254 8.20 16.79 -8.13
N ALA A 255 9.51 16.99 -8.37
CA ALA A 255 10.10 16.82 -9.69
C ALA A 255 10.40 15.33 -10.02
N ILE A 256 10.28 14.43 -9.06
CA ILE A 256 10.55 12.99 -9.24
C ILE A 256 9.25 12.31 -9.72
N PRO A 257 9.25 11.67 -10.90
CA PRO A 257 8.04 10.99 -11.37
C PRO A 257 7.59 9.89 -10.41
N GLY A 258 6.30 9.87 -10.10
CA GLY A 258 5.71 8.87 -9.20
C GLY A 258 5.60 9.31 -7.75
N THR A 259 6.04 10.52 -7.41
CA THR A 259 5.81 11.09 -6.07
C THR A 259 4.53 11.91 -6.07
N SER A 260 3.72 11.73 -5.04
CA SER A 260 2.47 12.47 -4.83
C SER A 260 2.25 12.72 -3.34
N ASP A 261 1.31 13.57 -3.00
CA ASP A 261 0.91 13.85 -1.61
C ASP A 261 2.10 14.25 -0.72
N ILE A 262 3.02 15.05 -1.28
CA ILE A 262 4.22 15.51 -0.54
C ILE A 262 3.80 16.59 0.45
N GLU A 263 4.12 16.40 1.73
CA GLU A 263 3.73 17.35 2.77
C GLU A 263 4.80 17.45 3.86
N ASP A 264 4.84 18.56 4.54
CA ASP A 264 5.60 18.69 5.79
C ASP A 264 4.64 18.78 6.98
N ASN A 265 5.17 18.62 8.17
CA ASN A 265 4.40 18.69 9.41
C ASN A 265 4.59 20.02 10.14
N LEU A 266 5.20 21.01 9.50
CA LEU A 266 5.38 22.34 10.07
C LEU A 266 4.33 23.27 9.48
N ASP A 267 3.12 23.21 10.04
CA ASP A 267 2.00 24.03 9.58
C ASP A 267 2.29 25.52 9.82
N TYR A 268 1.87 26.36 8.88
CA TYR A 268 1.92 27.81 9.08
C TYR A 268 0.88 28.16 10.14
N GLY A 269 1.36 28.81 11.21
CA GLY A 269 0.46 29.36 12.22
C GLY A 269 -0.33 30.54 11.66
N ALA A 270 -1.42 30.86 12.33
CA ALA A 270 -2.17 32.05 12.01
C ALA A 270 -1.29 33.29 12.24
N GLU A 271 -1.39 34.28 11.33
CA GLU A 271 -0.65 35.53 11.46
C GLU A 271 -0.99 36.19 12.81
N GLU A 272 0.01 36.30 13.68
CA GLU A 272 -0.19 36.99 14.96
C GLU A 272 -0.18 38.49 14.75
N ARG A 273 -1.30 39.14 15.01
CA ARG A 273 -1.42 40.61 14.98
C ARG A 273 -1.49 41.13 16.39
N ILE A 274 -0.38 41.68 16.84
CA ILE A 274 -0.32 42.32 18.16
C ILE A 274 -0.95 43.69 18.07
N ILE A 275 -2.16 43.84 18.58
CA ILE A 275 -2.88 45.10 18.62
C ILE A 275 -2.44 45.82 19.91
N ARG A 276 -1.80 46.96 19.77
CA ARG A 276 -1.40 47.79 20.90
C ARG A 276 -2.26 49.04 20.91
N VAL A 277 -2.83 49.35 22.08
CA VAL A 277 -3.58 50.57 22.27
C VAL A 277 -2.64 51.77 22.14
N SER A 278 -2.92 52.67 21.25
CA SER A 278 -2.13 53.89 21.07
C SER A 278 -2.21 54.79 22.30
N GLN A 279 -1.27 55.72 22.44
CA GLN A 279 -1.32 56.71 23.54
C GLN A 279 -2.65 57.45 23.60
N LYS A 280 -3.22 57.80 22.43
CA LYS A 280 -4.52 58.45 22.34
C LYS A 280 -5.66 57.51 22.81
N GLY A 281 -5.58 56.21 22.50
CA GLY A 281 -6.56 55.25 22.99
C GLY A 281 -6.50 55.10 24.50
N ARG A 282 -5.29 55.08 25.09
CA ARG A 282 -5.11 55.02 26.55
C ARG A 282 -5.67 56.26 27.27
N SER A 283 -5.58 57.45 26.62
CA SER A 283 -6.10 58.70 27.18
C SER A 283 -7.62 58.79 27.17
N ILE A 284 -8.31 57.96 26.41
CA ILE A 284 -9.77 57.95 26.30
C ILE A 284 -10.38 56.96 27.32
N GLY A 285 -9.55 56.27 28.09
CA GLY A 285 -10.03 55.44 29.20
C GLY A 285 -10.47 54.02 28.86
N UNK A 286 -9.97 53.88 27.92
CA UNK A 286 -10.32 52.72 27.62
C UNK A 286 -9.81 51.89 28.22
#